data_d258fea1fc6fc0367280e65b423c55f1
#
_entry.id   d258fea1fc6fc0367280e65b423c55f1
#
_cell.length_a   1.000
_cell.length_b   1.000
_cell.length_c   1.000
_cell.angle_alpha   90.00
_cell.angle_beta   90.00
_cell.angle_gamma   90.00
#
_symmetry.space_group_name_H-M   'P 1'
#
loop_
_entity.id
_entity.type
_entity.pdbx_description
1 polymer ?
#
loop_
_entity_poly.entity_id
_entity_poly.type
_entity_poly.pdbx_seq_one_letter_code
_entity_poly.pdbx_strand_id
1 'polypeptide(L)'
;MENVKAAMENAGSAGKAEAINYQSVKQKFQSYLKHPGSFAVYILTSLAALITVLVLGFIIVYILVKGVPHLTPDLFAWEYNSENVSMLPSIINTLLLTALALVIVVPIGIFSAIYMVEYAKKGNKIVSIVRVTAETLSGIPSIVYGLFGMIFFVGVCHFGNSLLAGALTVAIMVLPTVMRTTEEALISVPNSYREGSFGLGAGKLRTVFKVVLPSAVPGILSGIILATGR
;
A
#
# COMPACT_ATOMS: atom_id res chain seq x y z
N MET A 1 -54.16 24.26 -4.36
CA MET A 1 -53.37 23.21 -5.05
C MET A 1 -52.18 23.78 -5.82
N GLU A 2 -52.24 25.01 -6.26
CA GLU A 2 -51.13 25.65 -7.02
C GLU A 2 -49.90 25.94 -6.18
N ASN A 3 -50.04 26.31 -4.92
CA ASN A 3 -48.91 26.56 -4.02
C ASN A 3 -48.14 25.30 -3.60
N VAL A 4 -48.77 24.13 -3.67
CA VAL A 4 -48.08 22.83 -3.37
C VAL A 4 -47.27 22.37 -4.58
N LYS A 5 -47.73 22.63 -5.79
CA LYS A 5 -46.96 22.37 -6.99
C LYS A 5 -45.71 23.25 -7.09
N ALA A 6 -45.81 24.53 -6.80
CA ALA A 6 -44.67 25.45 -6.79
C ALA A 6 -43.64 25.09 -5.70
N ALA A 7 -44.10 24.59 -4.53
CA ALA A 7 -43.18 24.09 -3.47
C ALA A 7 -42.48 22.79 -3.87
N MET A 8 -43.13 21.89 -4.58
CA MET A 8 -42.52 20.65 -5.10
C MET A 8 -41.52 20.91 -6.26
N GLU A 9 -41.81 21.89 -7.12
CA GLU A 9 -40.92 22.29 -8.19
C GLU A 9 -39.66 22.99 -7.67
N ASN A 10 -39.76 23.80 -6.61
CA ASN A 10 -38.63 24.38 -5.87
C ASN A 10 -37.83 23.36 -5.08
N ALA A 11 -38.47 22.33 -4.52
CA ALA A 11 -37.78 21.24 -3.82
C ALA A 11 -37.01 20.31 -4.79
N GLY A 12 -37.49 20.16 -6.02
CA GLY A 12 -36.81 19.41 -7.08
C GLY A 12 -35.57 20.12 -7.65
N SER A 13 -35.53 21.46 -7.58
CA SER A 13 -34.37 22.25 -8.02
C SER A 13 -33.28 22.37 -6.94
N ALA A 14 -33.59 22.15 -5.67
CA ALA A 14 -32.62 22.16 -4.57
C ALA A 14 -31.75 20.89 -4.47
N GLY A 15 -32.02 19.87 -5.29
CA GLY A 15 -31.31 18.59 -5.26
C GLY A 15 -30.06 18.49 -6.13
N LYS A 16 -29.75 19.52 -6.92
CA LYS A 16 -28.48 19.62 -7.64
C LYS A 16 -27.63 20.69 -6.97
N ALA A 17 -26.90 20.31 -5.93
CA ALA A 17 -25.73 21.06 -5.52
C ALA A 17 -24.74 21.03 -6.70
N GLU A 18 -24.88 21.97 -7.63
CA GLU A 18 -23.83 22.24 -8.61
C GLU A 18 -22.57 22.57 -7.84
N ALA A 19 -21.57 21.73 -7.96
CA ALA A 19 -20.26 22.01 -7.40
C ALA A 19 -19.83 23.38 -7.93
N ILE A 20 -19.77 24.37 -7.04
CA ILE A 20 -19.51 25.81 -7.27
C ILE A 20 -18.21 26.06 -8.10
N ASN A 21 -17.48 25.01 -8.46
CA ASN A 21 -16.19 25.10 -9.14
C ASN A 21 -16.03 24.18 -10.36
N TYR A 22 -17.11 23.88 -11.08
CA TYR A 22 -17.01 23.19 -12.38
C TYR A 22 -16.58 24.18 -13.46
N GLN A 23 -15.28 24.46 -13.55
CA GLN A 23 -14.73 25.15 -14.70
C GLN A 23 -14.64 24.16 -15.87
N SER A 24 -15.37 24.44 -16.94
CA SER A 24 -15.25 23.70 -18.20
C SER A 24 -13.79 23.74 -18.69
N VAL A 25 -13.32 22.65 -19.33
CA VAL A 25 -11.96 22.55 -19.88
C VAL A 25 -11.59 23.77 -20.75
N LYS A 26 -12.57 24.31 -21.51
CA LYS A 26 -12.39 25.53 -22.28
C LYS A 26 -12.15 26.79 -21.41
N GLN A 27 -12.84 26.90 -20.29
CA GLN A 27 -12.68 28.04 -19.38
C GLN A 27 -11.33 27.99 -18.65
N LYS A 28 -10.88 26.78 -18.27
CA LYS A 28 -9.53 26.59 -17.72
C LYS A 28 -8.46 26.98 -18.74
N PHE A 29 -8.60 26.55 -19.99
CA PHE A 29 -7.65 26.87 -21.04
C PHE A 29 -7.59 28.39 -21.35
N GLN A 30 -8.73 29.07 -21.39
CA GLN A 30 -8.80 30.54 -21.54
C GLN A 30 -8.23 31.29 -20.35
N SER A 31 -8.34 30.75 -19.14
CA SER A 31 -7.71 31.33 -17.94
C SER A 31 -6.18 31.26 -18.00
N TYR A 32 -5.62 30.16 -18.52
CA TYR A 32 -4.18 30.02 -18.71
C TYR A 32 -3.61 30.98 -19.76
N LEU A 33 -4.35 31.24 -20.83
CA LEU A 33 -3.95 32.19 -21.87
C LEU A 33 -3.83 33.65 -21.37
N LYS A 34 -4.57 34.01 -20.31
CA LYS A 34 -4.51 35.35 -19.69
C LYS A 34 -3.27 35.58 -18.82
N HIS A 35 -2.60 34.51 -18.38
CA HIS A 35 -1.43 34.57 -17.51
C HIS A 35 -0.27 33.81 -18.16
N PRO A 36 0.68 34.49 -18.84
CA PRO A 36 1.73 33.83 -19.63
C PRO A 36 2.64 32.90 -18.80
N GLY A 37 2.88 33.23 -17.53
CA GLY A 37 3.63 32.35 -16.61
C GLY A 37 2.90 31.04 -16.30
N SER A 38 1.60 31.09 -16.04
CA SER A 38 0.79 29.89 -15.80
C SER A 38 0.64 29.01 -17.05
N PHE A 39 0.60 29.65 -18.24
CA PHE A 39 0.56 28.95 -19.52
C PHE A 39 1.87 28.20 -19.80
N ALA A 40 3.02 28.82 -19.53
CA ALA A 40 4.33 28.18 -19.68
C ALA A 40 4.48 26.97 -18.74
N VAL A 41 4.06 27.08 -17.47
CA VAL A 41 4.06 25.97 -16.52
C VAL A 41 3.13 24.84 -16.96
N TYR A 42 1.93 25.19 -17.46
CA TYR A 42 0.97 24.19 -17.98
C TYR A 42 1.56 23.41 -19.16
N ILE A 43 2.17 24.09 -20.13
CA ILE A 43 2.83 23.44 -21.27
C ILE A 43 3.95 22.55 -20.81
N LEU A 44 4.83 23.04 -19.91
CA LEU A 44 5.96 22.27 -19.39
C LEU A 44 5.49 20.99 -18.67
N THR A 45 4.48 21.12 -17.83
CA THR A 45 3.91 19.97 -17.08
C THR A 45 3.25 18.97 -18.03
N SER A 46 2.48 19.47 -19.03
CA SER A 46 1.84 18.61 -20.02
C SER A 46 2.85 17.89 -20.90
N LEU A 47 3.91 18.59 -21.30
CA LEU A 47 5.01 18.00 -22.08
C LEU A 47 5.77 16.93 -21.26
N ALA A 48 6.08 17.22 -20.00
CA ALA A 48 6.70 16.25 -19.11
C ALA A 48 5.82 15.00 -18.92
N ALA A 49 4.51 15.18 -18.70
CA ALA A 49 3.57 14.07 -18.59
C ALA A 49 3.51 13.24 -19.89
N LEU A 50 3.46 13.90 -21.05
CA LEU A 50 3.47 13.25 -22.36
C LEU A 50 4.76 12.43 -22.57
N ILE A 51 5.91 13.02 -22.29
CA ILE A 51 7.20 12.33 -22.41
C ILE A 51 7.23 11.09 -21.50
N THR A 52 6.77 11.23 -20.25
CA THR A 52 6.72 10.11 -19.29
C THR A 52 5.86 8.97 -19.83
N VAL A 53 4.66 9.27 -20.36
CA VAL A 53 3.76 8.27 -20.93
C VAL A 53 4.37 7.61 -22.18
N LEU A 54 5.01 8.40 -23.04
CA LEU A 54 5.66 7.89 -24.25
C LEU A 54 6.84 6.98 -23.91
N VAL A 55 7.69 7.37 -22.96
CA VAL A 55 8.84 6.55 -22.52
C VAL A 55 8.36 5.25 -21.88
N LEU A 56 7.37 5.30 -20.99
CA LEU A 56 6.76 4.11 -20.40
C LEU A 56 6.16 3.20 -21.48
N GLY A 57 5.37 3.74 -22.38
CA GLY A 57 4.77 3.02 -23.50
C GLY A 57 5.84 2.36 -24.38
N PHE A 58 6.89 3.12 -24.74
CA PHE A 58 8.01 2.59 -25.51
C PHE A 58 8.72 1.43 -24.80
N ILE A 59 9.01 1.55 -23.50
CA ILE A 59 9.65 0.47 -22.73
C ILE A 59 8.78 -0.78 -22.73
N ILE A 60 7.46 -0.63 -22.46
CA ILE A 60 6.53 -1.77 -22.45
C ILE A 60 6.49 -2.44 -23.82
N VAL A 61 6.29 -1.68 -24.90
CA VAL A 61 6.27 -2.22 -26.27
C VAL A 61 7.59 -2.89 -26.63
N TYR A 62 8.71 -2.26 -26.28
CA TYR A 62 10.05 -2.83 -26.54
C TYR A 62 10.24 -4.18 -25.84
N ILE A 63 9.86 -4.27 -24.55
CA ILE A 63 9.96 -5.52 -23.77
C ILE A 63 9.05 -6.60 -24.40
N LEU A 64 7.82 -6.25 -24.77
CA LEU A 64 6.89 -7.20 -25.36
C LEU A 64 7.39 -7.69 -26.73
N VAL A 65 7.77 -6.78 -27.62
CA VAL A 65 8.25 -7.13 -28.97
C VAL A 65 9.52 -7.99 -28.93
N LYS A 66 10.43 -7.68 -28.01
CA LYS A 66 11.68 -8.45 -27.88
C LYS A 66 11.52 -9.70 -27.02
N GLY A 67 10.68 -9.69 -26.01
CA GLY A 67 10.52 -10.79 -25.05
C GLY A 67 9.58 -11.91 -25.53
N VAL A 68 8.44 -11.55 -26.13
CA VAL A 68 7.43 -12.55 -26.54
C VAL A 68 7.97 -13.64 -27.49
N PRO A 69 8.80 -13.32 -28.50
CA PRO A 69 9.37 -14.36 -29.37
C PRO A 69 10.28 -15.38 -28.67
N HIS A 70 10.80 -15.04 -27.47
CA HIS A 70 11.67 -15.91 -26.68
C HIS A 70 10.91 -16.70 -25.61
N LEU A 71 9.58 -16.57 -25.53
CA LEU A 71 8.75 -17.37 -24.64
C LEU A 71 8.57 -18.78 -25.23
N THR A 72 9.49 -19.68 -24.90
CA THR A 72 9.40 -21.09 -25.28
C THR A 72 8.77 -21.92 -24.15
N PRO A 73 8.13 -23.07 -24.44
CA PRO A 73 7.62 -23.97 -23.41
C PRO A 73 8.70 -24.45 -22.43
N ASP A 74 9.94 -24.51 -22.85
CA ASP A 74 11.10 -24.93 -22.04
C ASP A 74 11.37 -24.00 -20.87
N LEU A 75 10.98 -22.72 -20.97
CA LEU A 75 11.02 -21.76 -19.85
C LEU A 75 10.13 -22.17 -18.66
N PHE A 76 9.12 -23.00 -18.91
CA PHE A 76 8.20 -23.52 -17.89
C PHE A 76 8.51 -24.95 -17.48
N ALA A 77 9.67 -25.49 -17.88
CA ALA A 77 10.12 -26.80 -17.45
C ALA A 77 10.32 -26.83 -15.92
N TRP A 78 9.97 -27.98 -15.30
CA TRP A 78 10.11 -28.16 -13.85
C TRP A 78 11.56 -28.17 -13.37
N GLU A 79 12.45 -28.76 -14.17
CA GLU A 79 13.87 -28.84 -13.85
C GLU A 79 14.65 -27.71 -14.52
N TYR A 80 15.45 -27.02 -13.72
CA TYR A 80 16.36 -25.99 -14.22
C TYR A 80 17.64 -26.65 -14.76
N ASN A 81 17.93 -26.42 -16.03
CA ASN A 81 19.19 -26.78 -16.67
C ASN A 81 19.80 -25.51 -17.30
N SER A 82 21.13 -25.51 -17.47
CA SER A 82 21.82 -24.40 -18.14
C SER A 82 21.41 -24.21 -19.60
N GLU A 83 20.76 -25.20 -20.20
CA GLU A 83 20.26 -25.15 -21.58
C GLU A 83 18.85 -24.57 -21.67
N ASN A 84 17.95 -24.92 -20.74
CA ASN A 84 16.55 -24.47 -20.76
C ASN A 84 16.28 -23.17 -20.00
N VAL A 85 17.18 -22.78 -19.09
CA VAL A 85 17.07 -21.57 -18.24
C VAL A 85 15.66 -21.39 -17.66
N SER A 86 15.05 -22.47 -17.13
CA SER A 86 13.67 -22.50 -16.69
C SER A 86 13.38 -21.45 -15.62
N MET A 87 12.26 -20.74 -15.79
CA MET A 87 11.77 -19.72 -14.84
C MET A 87 10.87 -20.31 -13.75
N LEU A 88 10.29 -21.50 -13.97
CA LEU A 88 9.27 -22.06 -13.07
C LEU A 88 9.76 -22.23 -11.62
N PRO A 89 10.96 -22.79 -11.36
CA PRO A 89 11.47 -22.90 -9.99
C PRO A 89 11.64 -21.53 -9.31
N SER A 90 12.07 -20.52 -10.07
CA SER A 90 12.24 -19.15 -9.54
C SER A 90 10.89 -18.51 -9.18
N ILE A 91 9.86 -18.73 -10.00
CA ILE A 91 8.49 -18.25 -9.72
C ILE A 91 7.96 -18.91 -8.43
N ILE A 92 8.08 -20.24 -8.32
CA ILE A 92 7.61 -20.98 -7.15
C ILE A 92 8.35 -20.51 -5.88
N ASN A 93 9.68 -20.38 -5.94
CA ASN A 93 10.48 -19.91 -4.82
C ASN A 93 10.10 -18.47 -4.42
N THR A 94 9.82 -17.59 -5.37
CA THR A 94 9.35 -16.23 -5.06
C THR A 94 8.01 -16.24 -4.35
N LEU A 95 7.05 -17.05 -4.81
CA LEU A 95 5.75 -17.18 -4.17
C LEU A 95 5.87 -17.76 -2.75
N LEU A 96 6.67 -18.81 -2.58
CA LEU A 96 6.91 -19.42 -1.27
C LEU A 96 7.62 -18.46 -0.30
N LEU A 97 8.63 -17.74 -0.77
CA LEU A 97 9.35 -16.75 0.02
C LEU A 97 8.42 -15.62 0.46
N THR A 98 7.62 -15.09 -0.46
CA THR A 98 6.64 -14.04 -0.16
C THR A 98 5.59 -14.53 0.83
N ALA A 99 5.02 -15.71 0.61
CA ALA A 99 4.04 -16.29 1.50
C ALA A 99 4.60 -16.51 2.91
N LEU A 100 5.81 -17.06 3.01
CA LEU A 100 6.46 -17.32 4.29
C LEU A 100 6.77 -16.00 5.02
N ALA A 101 7.28 -14.99 4.32
CA ALA A 101 7.52 -13.67 4.89
C ALA A 101 6.24 -13.04 5.41
N LEU A 102 5.13 -13.10 4.65
CA LEU A 102 3.84 -12.57 5.07
C LEU A 102 3.24 -13.32 6.27
N VAL A 103 3.37 -14.65 6.32
CA VAL A 103 2.93 -15.46 7.48
C VAL A 103 3.62 -15.03 8.76
N ILE A 104 4.87 -14.60 8.68
CA ILE A 104 5.63 -14.09 9.82
C ILE A 104 5.25 -12.64 10.15
N VAL A 105 5.23 -11.78 9.13
CA VAL A 105 5.10 -10.33 9.31
C VAL A 105 3.69 -9.90 9.68
N VAL A 106 2.67 -10.48 9.02
CA VAL A 106 1.29 -10.00 9.17
C VAL A 106 0.80 -10.12 10.62
N PRO A 107 0.94 -11.27 11.30
CA PRO A 107 0.56 -11.36 12.71
C PRO A 107 1.35 -10.38 13.58
N ILE A 108 2.67 -10.35 13.45
CA ILE A 108 3.52 -9.48 14.27
C ILE A 108 3.17 -8.02 14.07
N GLY A 109 3.02 -7.58 12.82
CA GLY A 109 2.69 -6.20 12.46
C GLY A 109 1.31 -5.77 12.97
N ILE A 110 0.28 -6.63 12.75
CA ILE A 110 -1.09 -6.34 13.19
C ILE A 110 -1.16 -6.27 14.73
N PHE A 111 -0.63 -7.25 15.44
CA PHE A 111 -0.69 -7.25 16.91
C PHE A 111 0.12 -6.11 17.53
N SER A 112 1.26 -5.75 16.94
CA SER A 112 2.04 -4.59 17.36
C SER A 112 1.24 -3.29 17.16
N ALA A 113 0.59 -3.11 16.02
CA ALA A 113 -0.25 -1.93 15.75
C ALA A 113 -1.46 -1.86 16.69
N ILE A 114 -2.14 -3.00 16.93
CA ILE A 114 -3.25 -3.06 17.90
C ILE A 114 -2.77 -2.64 19.29
N TYR A 115 -1.61 -3.14 19.73
CA TYR A 115 -1.07 -2.72 21.01
C TYR A 115 -0.80 -1.23 21.07
N MET A 116 -0.18 -0.65 20.04
CA MET A 116 0.18 0.77 20.00
C MET A 116 -1.03 1.70 19.97
N VAL A 117 -2.10 1.31 19.26
CA VAL A 117 -3.29 2.15 19.09
C VAL A 117 -4.28 1.97 20.23
N GLU A 118 -4.53 0.73 20.61
CA GLU A 118 -5.65 0.41 21.50
C GLU A 118 -5.23 0.23 22.96
N TYR A 119 -4.04 -0.32 23.23
CA TYR A 119 -3.64 -0.69 24.59
C TYR A 119 -2.65 0.28 25.22
N ALA A 120 -1.79 0.89 24.44
CA ALA A 120 -0.78 1.78 24.98
C ALA A 120 -1.39 3.08 25.53
N LYS A 121 -0.85 3.58 26.64
CA LYS A 121 -1.22 4.88 27.18
C LYS A 121 -0.70 6.00 26.26
N LYS A 122 -1.48 7.09 26.13
CA LYS A 122 -1.03 8.31 25.44
C LYS A 122 0.28 8.80 26.05
N GLY A 123 1.29 9.06 25.20
CA GLY A 123 2.61 9.50 25.64
C GLY A 123 3.57 8.38 26.09
N ASN A 124 3.25 7.12 25.83
CA ASN A 124 4.14 6.00 26.15
C ASN A 124 5.44 6.11 25.32
N LYS A 125 6.58 6.22 26.04
CA LYS A 125 7.93 6.35 25.44
C LYS A 125 8.30 5.14 24.56
N ILE A 126 7.89 3.93 24.94
CA ILE A 126 8.16 2.72 24.14
C ILE A 126 7.49 2.80 22.79
N VAL A 127 6.21 3.22 22.75
CA VAL A 127 5.47 3.40 21.48
C VAL A 127 6.14 4.44 20.61
N SER A 128 6.59 5.55 21.19
CA SER A 128 7.32 6.60 20.46
C SER A 128 8.62 6.05 19.85
N ILE A 129 9.39 5.30 20.61
CA ILE A 129 10.62 4.66 20.12
C ILE A 129 10.31 3.70 18.97
N VAL A 130 9.32 2.82 19.14
CA VAL A 130 8.94 1.85 18.08
C VAL A 130 8.51 2.55 16.80
N ARG A 131 7.74 3.64 16.89
CA ARG A 131 7.35 4.45 15.70
C ARG A 131 8.55 5.05 15.00
N VAL A 132 9.43 5.73 15.75
CA VAL A 132 10.64 6.35 15.18
C VAL A 132 11.56 5.29 14.57
N THR A 133 11.72 4.14 15.23
CA THR A 133 12.50 3.02 14.69
C THR A 133 11.88 2.48 13.40
N ALA A 134 10.57 2.25 13.38
CA ALA A 134 9.86 1.78 12.19
C ALA A 134 9.97 2.78 11.02
N GLU A 135 9.88 4.08 11.31
CA GLU A 135 10.05 5.13 10.31
C GLU A 135 11.48 5.16 9.75
N THR A 136 12.48 5.07 10.62
CA THR A 136 13.89 5.00 10.23
C THR A 136 14.17 3.75 9.38
N LEU A 137 13.70 2.59 9.81
CA LEU A 137 13.84 1.34 9.06
C LEU A 137 13.17 1.44 7.69
N SER A 138 11.99 2.03 7.59
CA SER A 138 11.30 2.21 6.31
C SER A 138 12.09 3.01 5.28
N GLY A 139 13.00 3.88 5.71
CA GLY A 139 13.89 4.69 4.86
C GLY A 139 15.16 3.97 4.39
N ILE A 140 15.48 2.79 4.91
CA ILE A 140 16.69 2.06 4.54
C ILE A 140 16.51 1.42 3.15
N PRO A 141 17.48 1.58 2.21
CA PRO A 141 17.46 0.90 0.92
C PRO A 141 17.41 -0.63 1.07
N SER A 142 16.62 -1.31 0.25
CA SER A 142 16.42 -2.78 0.32
C SER A 142 17.71 -3.59 0.21
N ILE A 143 18.70 -3.10 -0.53
CA ILE A 143 20.01 -3.75 -0.65
C ILE A 143 20.72 -3.90 0.70
N VAL A 144 20.54 -2.93 1.60
CA VAL A 144 21.14 -2.99 2.95
C VAL A 144 20.52 -4.11 3.77
N TYR A 145 19.19 -4.32 3.64
CA TYR A 145 18.52 -5.46 4.26
C TYR A 145 19.01 -6.79 3.71
N GLY A 146 19.25 -6.87 2.40
CA GLY A 146 19.81 -8.05 1.77
C GLY A 146 21.20 -8.39 2.30
N LEU A 147 22.08 -7.38 2.42
CA LEU A 147 23.42 -7.53 3.00
C LEU A 147 23.35 -7.92 4.48
N PHE A 148 22.48 -7.28 5.26
CA PHE A 148 22.26 -7.66 6.66
C PHE A 148 21.80 -9.11 6.77
N GLY A 149 20.83 -9.53 5.99
CA GLY A 149 20.30 -10.89 6.01
C GLY A 149 21.36 -11.92 5.64
N MET A 150 22.20 -11.60 4.66
CA MET A 150 23.31 -12.46 4.27
C MET A 150 24.33 -12.61 5.41
N ILE A 151 24.75 -11.52 6.03
CA ILE A 151 25.73 -11.56 7.11
C ILE A 151 25.13 -12.22 8.35
N PHE A 152 23.92 -11.83 8.76
CA PHE A 152 23.33 -12.25 10.01
C PHE A 152 22.69 -13.64 9.92
N PHE A 153 21.72 -13.86 9.03
CA PHE A 153 21.01 -15.14 8.98
C PHE A 153 21.84 -16.24 8.35
N VAL A 154 22.56 -15.95 7.26
CA VAL A 154 23.38 -16.95 6.59
C VAL A 154 24.71 -17.16 7.33
N GLY A 155 25.41 -16.08 7.69
CA GLY A 155 26.72 -16.14 8.33
C GLY A 155 26.65 -16.47 9.83
N VAL A 156 25.98 -15.60 10.63
CA VAL A 156 25.99 -15.72 12.09
C VAL A 156 25.04 -16.82 12.60
N CYS A 157 23.80 -16.84 12.08
CA CYS A 157 22.79 -17.84 12.47
C CYS A 157 23.00 -19.21 11.79
N HIS A 158 23.89 -19.31 10.83
CA HIS A 158 24.23 -20.55 10.10
C HIS A 158 23.03 -21.21 9.41
N PHE A 159 22.03 -20.42 8.97
CA PHE A 159 20.86 -20.94 8.25
C PHE A 159 21.20 -21.32 6.80
N GLY A 160 22.42 -21.02 6.33
CA GLY A 160 22.80 -21.20 4.95
C GLY A 160 21.98 -20.35 3.96
N ASN A 161 22.20 -20.58 2.69
CA ASN A 161 21.40 -19.94 1.62
C ASN A 161 20.03 -20.63 1.54
N SER A 162 19.17 -20.42 2.53
CA SER A 162 17.88 -21.07 2.68
C SER A 162 16.73 -20.10 2.43
N LEU A 163 15.58 -20.65 2.05
CA LEU A 163 14.33 -19.91 1.92
C LEU A 163 13.95 -19.18 3.22
N LEU A 164 14.26 -19.81 4.37
CA LEU A 164 13.99 -19.23 5.70
C LEU A 164 14.82 -17.97 5.96
N ALA A 165 16.12 -18.00 5.63
CA ALA A 165 16.99 -16.83 5.77
C ALA A 165 16.50 -15.65 4.92
N GLY A 166 16.09 -15.96 3.67
CA GLY A 166 15.48 -14.97 2.78
C GLY A 166 14.17 -14.41 3.31
N ALA A 167 13.26 -15.28 3.76
CA ALA A 167 11.96 -14.89 4.28
C ALA A 167 12.07 -14.02 5.55
N LEU A 168 12.98 -14.33 6.47
CA LEU A 168 13.24 -13.52 7.66
C LEU A 168 13.82 -12.14 7.29
N THR A 169 14.71 -12.09 6.31
CA THR A 169 15.26 -10.83 5.80
C THR A 169 14.16 -9.94 5.22
N VAL A 170 13.31 -10.50 4.34
CA VAL A 170 12.17 -9.79 3.76
C VAL A 170 11.16 -9.41 4.84
N ALA A 171 10.93 -10.28 5.83
CA ALA A 171 10.03 -10.02 6.95
C ALA A 171 10.46 -8.77 7.72
N ILE A 172 11.74 -8.63 8.08
CA ILE A 172 12.26 -7.45 8.78
C ILE A 172 12.08 -6.19 7.92
N MET A 173 12.32 -6.28 6.61
CA MET A 173 12.19 -5.15 5.69
C MET A 173 10.73 -4.66 5.56
N VAL A 174 9.77 -5.59 5.56
CA VAL A 174 8.36 -5.29 5.30
C VAL A 174 7.58 -4.98 6.58
N LEU A 175 8.06 -5.44 7.74
CA LEU A 175 7.40 -5.26 9.05
C LEU A 175 7.01 -3.80 9.35
N PRO A 176 7.87 -2.79 9.16
CA PRO A 176 7.51 -1.40 9.42
C PRO A 176 6.31 -0.93 8.56
N THR A 177 6.24 -1.38 7.32
CA THR A 177 5.15 -1.02 6.40
C THR A 177 3.82 -1.60 6.89
N VAL A 178 3.79 -2.91 7.23
CA VAL A 178 2.57 -3.56 7.74
C VAL A 178 2.13 -2.96 9.07
N MET A 179 3.07 -2.68 9.99
CA MET A 179 2.75 -2.02 11.26
C MET A 179 2.10 -0.66 11.04
N ARG A 180 2.71 0.20 10.21
CA ARG A 180 2.27 1.57 10.00
C ARG A 180 0.91 1.62 9.30
N THR A 181 0.73 0.88 8.22
CA THR A 181 -0.55 0.84 7.50
C THR A 181 -1.67 0.27 8.36
N THR A 182 -1.38 -0.73 9.21
CA THR A 182 -2.33 -1.26 10.18
C THR A 182 -2.67 -0.22 11.25
N GLU A 183 -1.68 0.51 11.76
CA GLU A 183 -1.89 1.60 12.74
C GLU A 183 -2.79 2.68 12.14
N GLU A 184 -2.52 3.13 10.92
CA GLU A 184 -3.34 4.13 10.21
C GLU A 184 -4.77 3.63 9.97
N ALA A 185 -4.94 2.35 9.61
CA ALA A 185 -6.24 1.72 9.44
C ALA A 185 -7.05 1.66 10.76
N LEU A 186 -6.40 1.35 11.88
CA LEU A 186 -7.05 1.34 13.19
C LEU A 186 -7.43 2.74 13.67
N ILE A 187 -6.57 3.74 13.42
CA ILE A 187 -6.83 5.15 13.79
C ILE A 187 -7.99 5.72 12.95
N SER A 188 -8.15 5.30 11.70
CA SER A 188 -9.23 5.76 10.82
C SER A 188 -10.63 5.35 11.27
N VAL A 189 -10.75 4.33 12.13
CA VAL A 189 -12.04 3.90 12.70
C VAL A 189 -12.57 4.97 13.66
N PRO A 190 -13.78 5.52 13.46
CA PRO A 190 -14.36 6.56 14.31
C PRO A 190 -14.44 6.14 15.78
N ASN A 191 -14.14 7.06 16.70
CA ASN A 191 -14.21 6.79 18.14
C ASN A 191 -15.63 6.44 18.62
N SER A 192 -16.67 6.93 17.94
CA SER A 192 -18.07 6.60 18.23
C SER A 192 -18.34 5.08 18.23
N TYR A 193 -17.62 4.31 17.42
CA TYR A 193 -17.75 2.84 17.42
C TYR A 193 -17.21 2.22 18.71
N ARG A 194 -16.12 2.77 19.24
CA ARG A 194 -15.55 2.35 20.53
C ARG A 194 -16.46 2.75 21.70
N GLU A 195 -16.90 3.99 21.70
CA GLU A 195 -17.79 4.56 22.72
C GLU A 195 -19.15 3.84 22.76
N GLY A 196 -19.75 3.59 21.58
CA GLY A 196 -21.00 2.83 21.49
C GLY A 196 -20.86 1.40 22.02
N SER A 197 -19.76 0.73 21.71
CA SER A 197 -19.48 -0.63 22.21
C SER A 197 -19.29 -0.64 23.73
N PHE A 198 -18.57 0.33 24.28
CA PHE A 198 -18.41 0.48 25.75
C PHE A 198 -19.71 0.84 26.42
N GLY A 199 -20.55 1.70 25.82
CA GLY A 199 -21.86 2.06 26.31
C GLY A 199 -22.83 0.87 26.43
N LEU A 200 -22.65 -0.15 25.56
CA LEU A 200 -23.38 -1.43 25.62
C LEU A 200 -22.76 -2.43 26.61
N GLY A 201 -21.76 -2.01 27.41
CA GLY A 201 -21.13 -2.85 28.43
C GLY A 201 -20.05 -3.81 27.89
N ALA A 202 -19.60 -3.66 26.64
CA ALA A 202 -18.53 -4.49 26.11
C ALA A 202 -17.18 -4.13 26.73
N GLY A 203 -16.40 -5.12 27.12
CA GLY A 203 -15.02 -4.92 27.55
C GLY A 203 -14.08 -4.58 26.39
N LYS A 204 -12.92 -4.00 26.71
CA LYS A 204 -11.93 -3.50 25.74
C LYS A 204 -11.51 -4.56 24.69
N LEU A 205 -11.20 -5.77 25.12
CA LEU A 205 -10.82 -6.86 24.22
C LEU A 205 -11.93 -7.15 23.19
N ARG A 206 -13.19 -7.22 23.67
CA ARG A 206 -14.34 -7.50 22.81
C ARG A 206 -14.57 -6.37 21.81
N THR A 207 -14.45 -5.11 22.25
CA THR A 207 -14.56 -3.93 21.37
C THR A 207 -13.49 -3.96 20.28
N VAL A 208 -12.22 -4.23 20.62
CA VAL A 208 -11.13 -4.26 19.66
C VAL A 208 -11.35 -5.36 18.62
N PHE A 209 -11.58 -6.60 19.05
CA PHE A 209 -11.65 -7.74 18.12
C PHE A 209 -12.99 -7.89 17.40
N LYS A 210 -14.10 -7.40 17.94
CA LYS A 210 -15.43 -7.56 17.34
C LYS A 210 -15.95 -6.31 16.63
N VAL A 211 -15.40 -5.13 16.91
CA VAL A 211 -15.86 -3.85 16.35
C VAL A 211 -14.74 -3.16 15.59
N VAL A 212 -13.64 -2.83 16.26
CA VAL A 212 -12.58 -2.00 15.65
C VAL A 212 -11.82 -2.75 14.56
N LEU A 213 -11.33 -3.96 14.87
CA LEU A 213 -10.54 -4.74 13.93
C LEU A 213 -11.31 -5.09 12.66
N PRO A 214 -12.56 -5.61 12.69
CA PRO A 214 -13.33 -5.84 11.49
C PRO A 214 -13.58 -4.58 10.66
N SER A 215 -13.80 -3.43 11.32
CA SER A 215 -13.96 -2.14 10.63
C SER A 215 -12.67 -1.66 9.96
N ALA A 216 -11.50 -2.02 10.49
CA ALA A 216 -10.19 -1.67 9.95
C ALA A 216 -9.68 -2.66 8.87
N VAL A 217 -10.29 -3.83 8.73
CA VAL A 217 -9.85 -4.89 7.78
C VAL A 217 -9.59 -4.36 6.37
N PRO A 218 -10.44 -3.53 5.74
CA PRO A 218 -10.18 -3.03 4.39
C PRO A 218 -8.85 -2.26 4.29
N GLY A 219 -8.54 -1.43 5.29
CA GLY A 219 -7.27 -0.70 5.36
C GLY A 219 -6.08 -1.61 5.63
N ILE A 220 -6.23 -2.60 6.50
CA ILE A 220 -5.20 -3.60 6.80
C ILE A 220 -4.88 -4.43 5.55
N LEU A 221 -5.90 -4.90 4.82
CA LEU A 221 -5.70 -5.64 3.57
C LEU A 221 -4.98 -4.80 2.52
N SER A 222 -5.34 -3.52 2.38
CA SER A 222 -4.63 -2.60 1.49
C SER A 222 -3.15 -2.47 1.87
N GLY A 223 -2.84 -2.42 3.16
CA GLY A 223 -1.48 -2.41 3.68
C GLY A 223 -0.70 -3.70 3.37
N ILE A 224 -1.35 -4.86 3.49
CA ILE A 224 -0.73 -6.16 3.15
C ILE A 224 -0.45 -6.25 1.65
N ILE A 225 -1.38 -5.80 0.80
CA ILE A 225 -1.18 -5.75 -0.66
C ILE A 225 0.00 -4.84 -1.01
N LEU A 226 0.08 -3.65 -0.39
CA LEU A 226 1.21 -2.73 -0.58
C LEU A 226 2.54 -3.37 -0.13
N ALA A 227 2.52 -4.07 0.98
CA ALA A 227 3.68 -4.79 1.51
C ALA A 227 4.13 -5.93 0.57
N THR A 228 3.18 -6.63 -0.06
CA THR A 228 3.46 -7.69 -1.04
C THR A 228 4.08 -7.15 -2.32
N GLY A 229 3.70 -5.94 -2.75
CA GLY A 229 4.26 -5.28 -3.93
C GLY A 229 5.67 -4.71 -3.74
N ARG A 230 6.17 -4.68 -2.51
CA ARG A 230 7.47 -4.12 -2.15
C ARG A 230 8.61 -5.14 -2.27
#